data_abe362508cddcb338b1eaf6322136788
#
_entry.id   abe362508cddcb338b1eaf6322136788
#
_cell.length_a   1.000
_cell.length_b   1.000
_cell.length_c   1.000
_cell.angle_alpha   90.00
_cell.angle_beta   90.00
_cell.angle_gamma   90.00
#
_symmetry.space_group_name_H-M   'P 1'
#
loop_
_entity.id
_entity.type
_entity.pdbx_description
1 polymer ?
#
loop_
_entity_poly.entity_id
_entity_poly.type
_entity_poly.pdbx_seq_one_letter_code
_entity_poly.pdbx_strand_id
1 'polypeptide(L)'
;MDRHALTLFELNSLVSNVIDTAFDHAFWVEAELSEAREVKGHCYMELIQKDIFSATPVARASAKCWKSTWTRLRPKFECATGQQLHAGMKVMLLVTANFHEAYGFSWIVQDIDPTYTLGDMARKRLDIIRQLKEEGVFDLQKELTIPMFAQRVAVISSESAAGYGDFCHQLLDNDYGFTFSIRLFPATMQGEQVEATVINALNDIYNNVDDFDVVVIIRGGGATADMSGFDTLALAENVANFPLPIITGIGHDRDESVLDMVSNTRVKTPTAAAAFLVDNLAGLWSHIDSMRERVATTLRRRMETEQERLGRISGRVPILFSLVKERQEAKLTRLMTDISGTIRERLQRAMHEID
;
A
#
# COMPACT_ATOMS: atom_id res chain seq x y z
N MET A 1 -13.43 -62.39 -49.98
CA MET A 1 -13.84 -61.17 -49.31
C MET A 1 -13.28 -60.00 -50.13
N ASP A 2 -14.18 -59.38 -50.91
CA ASP A 2 -13.79 -58.18 -51.65
C ASP A 2 -13.34 -57.08 -50.66
N ARG A 3 -12.08 -56.69 -50.76
CA ARG A 3 -11.55 -55.57 -49.98
C ARG A 3 -12.01 -54.26 -50.64
N HIS A 4 -13.17 -53.77 -50.26
CA HIS A 4 -13.59 -52.45 -50.69
C HIS A 4 -12.74 -51.45 -49.89
N ALA A 5 -11.73 -50.82 -50.54
CA ALA A 5 -10.93 -49.81 -49.93
C ALA A 5 -11.67 -48.48 -49.93
N LEU A 6 -11.95 -47.92 -48.74
CA LEU A 6 -12.48 -46.57 -48.60
C LEU A 6 -11.35 -45.55 -48.80
N THR A 7 -11.65 -44.41 -49.38
CA THR A 7 -10.78 -43.26 -49.37
C THR A 7 -10.72 -42.67 -47.93
N LEU A 8 -9.64 -41.93 -47.61
CA LEU A 8 -9.55 -41.27 -46.29
C LEU A 8 -10.72 -40.30 -46.06
N PHE A 9 -11.18 -39.62 -47.11
CA PHE A 9 -12.34 -38.73 -47.02
C PHE A 9 -13.62 -39.49 -46.66
N GLU A 10 -13.90 -40.61 -47.33
CA GLU A 10 -15.06 -41.44 -47.04
C GLU A 10 -15.02 -41.97 -45.59
N LEU A 11 -13.86 -42.42 -45.11
CA LEU A 11 -13.68 -42.86 -43.75
C LEU A 11 -13.91 -41.72 -42.75
N ASN A 12 -13.35 -40.55 -42.97
CA ASN A 12 -13.54 -39.39 -42.12
C ASN A 12 -14.98 -38.87 -42.14
N SER A 13 -15.67 -38.95 -43.28
CA SER A 13 -17.10 -38.61 -43.40
C SER A 13 -17.97 -39.54 -42.57
N LEU A 14 -17.64 -40.85 -42.48
CA LEU A 14 -18.34 -41.79 -41.58
C LEU A 14 -18.15 -41.39 -40.11
N VAL A 15 -16.92 -40.96 -39.73
CA VAL A 15 -16.63 -40.47 -38.38
C VAL A 15 -17.42 -39.19 -38.09
N SER A 16 -17.46 -38.24 -39.04
CA SER A 16 -18.25 -37.00 -38.91
C SER A 16 -19.70 -37.29 -38.63
N ASN A 17 -20.34 -38.17 -39.45
CA ASN A 17 -21.73 -38.56 -39.29
C ASN A 17 -22.04 -39.22 -37.93
N VAL A 18 -21.13 -40.06 -37.44
CA VAL A 18 -21.28 -40.68 -36.11
C VAL A 18 -21.20 -39.62 -34.99
N ILE A 19 -20.26 -38.69 -35.09
CA ILE A 19 -20.11 -37.63 -34.11
C ILE A 19 -21.30 -36.68 -34.13
N ASP A 20 -21.76 -36.26 -35.30
CA ASP A 20 -22.93 -35.37 -35.44
C ASP A 20 -24.21 -36.01 -34.91
N THR A 21 -24.33 -37.35 -35.07
CA THR A 21 -25.49 -38.10 -34.55
C THR A 21 -25.42 -38.34 -33.03
N ALA A 22 -24.20 -38.55 -32.50
CA ALA A 22 -24.01 -38.86 -31.07
C ALA A 22 -23.97 -37.62 -30.21
N PHE A 23 -23.55 -36.47 -30.76
CA PHE A 23 -23.39 -35.17 -30.09
C PHE A 23 -24.28 -34.09 -30.73
N ASP A 24 -25.59 -34.36 -30.75
CA ASP A 24 -26.62 -33.54 -31.42
C ASP A 24 -26.97 -32.26 -30.65
N HIS A 25 -26.45 -32.10 -29.43
CA HIS A 25 -26.70 -30.93 -28.56
C HIS A 25 -25.42 -30.37 -27.98
N ALA A 26 -25.51 -29.17 -27.40
CA ALA A 26 -24.38 -28.48 -26.75
C ALA A 26 -24.25 -28.97 -25.29
N PHE A 27 -23.00 -29.01 -24.81
CA PHE A 27 -22.66 -29.44 -23.45
C PHE A 27 -21.94 -28.34 -22.72
N TRP A 28 -22.29 -28.09 -21.47
CA TRP A 28 -21.47 -27.30 -20.57
C TRP A 28 -20.30 -28.15 -20.06
N VAL A 29 -19.08 -27.64 -20.27
CA VAL A 29 -17.83 -28.33 -19.90
C VAL A 29 -16.99 -27.44 -19.05
N GLU A 30 -16.56 -27.95 -17.90
CA GLU A 30 -15.53 -27.33 -17.06
C GLU A 30 -14.15 -27.76 -17.55
N ALA A 31 -13.25 -26.80 -17.76
CA ALA A 31 -11.89 -27.08 -18.18
C ALA A 31 -10.95 -25.97 -17.70
N GLU A 32 -9.65 -26.30 -17.64
CA GLU A 32 -8.58 -25.31 -17.53
C GLU A 32 -8.03 -25.01 -18.91
N LEU A 33 -7.76 -23.74 -19.18
CA LEU A 33 -7.10 -23.33 -20.42
C LEU A 33 -5.58 -23.55 -20.30
N SER A 34 -5.00 -24.39 -21.16
CA SER A 34 -3.54 -24.44 -21.28
C SER A 34 -3.02 -23.41 -22.29
N GLU A 35 -3.86 -23.04 -23.25
CA GLU A 35 -3.56 -21.98 -24.22
C GLU A 35 -4.87 -21.30 -24.66
N ALA A 36 -4.82 -19.99 -24.85
CA ALA A 36 -5.87 -19.23 -25.52
C ALA A 36 -5.21 -18.17 -26.42
N ARG A 37 -5.48 -18.23 -27.73
CA ARG A 37 -4.91 -17.29 -28.68
C ARG A 37 -5.94 -16.83 -29.71
N GLU A 38 -5.89 -15.56 -30.04
CA GLU A 38 -6.72 -14.98 -31.08
C GLU A 38 -5.95 -14.93 -32.41
N VAL A 39 -6.52 -15.51 -33.45
CA VAL A 39 -5.95 -15.48 -34.81
C VAL A 39 -7.04 -15.09 -35.80
N LYS A 40 -6.86 -13.98 -36.51
CA LYS A 40 -7.79 -13.44 -37.53
C LYS A 40 -9.24 -13.25 -36.98
N GLY A 41 -9.36 -12.95 -35.66
CA GLY A 41 -10.65 -12.75 -34.98
C GLY A 41 -11.33 -14.03 -34.50
N HIS A 42 -10.73 -15.20 -34.69
CA HIS A 42 -11.14 -16.47 -34.09
C HIS A 42 -10.33 -16.73 -32.82
N CYS A 43 -10.93 -17.29 -31.79
CA CYS A 43 -10.21 -17.72 -30.61
C CYS A 43 -9.96 -19.22 -30.64
N TYR A 44 -8.71 -19.62 -30.55
CA TYR A 44 -8.25 -21.00 -30.45
C TYR A 44 -7.84 -21.27 -29.02
N MET A 45 -8.41 -22.33 -28.44
CA MET A 45 -8.21 -22.69 -27.04
C MET A 45 -7.75 -24.14 -26.96
N GLU A 46 -6.89 -24.40 -26.02
CA GLU A 46 -6.54 -25.76 -25.62
C GLU A 46 -7.06 -26.01 -24.21
N LEU A 47 -7.96 -26.94 -24.09
CA LEU A 47 -8.64 -27.34 -22.85
C LEU A 47 -7.89 -28.52 -22.23
N ILE A 48 -7.62 -28.41 -20.92
CA ILE A 48 -7.04 -29.51 -20.14
C ILE A 48 -7.87 -29.72 -18.87
N GLN A 49 -7.83 -30.95 -18.38
CA GLN A 49 -8.27 -31.28 -17.04
C GLN A 49 -7.11 -31.97 -16.33
N LYS A 50 -6.71 -31.44 -15.18
CA LYS A 50 -5.68 -32.03 -14.32
C LYS A 50 -6.32 -32.93 -13.27
N ASP A 51 -5.61 -33.97 -12.85
CA ASP A 51 -5.97 -34.76 -11.68
C ASP A 51 -5.71 -33.93 -10.40
N ILE A 52 -6.50 -34.19 -9.37
CA ILE A 52 -6.37 -33.52 -8.07
C ILE A 52 -5.01 -33.80 -7.42
N PHE A 53 -4.40 -34.95 -7.74
CA PHE A 53 -3.14 -35.41 -7.13
C PHE A 53 -1.91 -35.37 -8.06
N SER A 54 -2.10 -34.97 -9.33
CA SER A 54 -1.03 -34.97 -10.33
C SER A 54 -1.12 -33.73 -11.24
N ALA A 55 0.04 -33.12 -11.53
CA ALA A 55 0.13 -32.05 -12.51
C ALA A 55 -0.10 -32.54 -13.98
N THR A 56 -0.18 -33.86 -14.20
CA THR A 56 -0.35 -34.44 -15.53
C THR A 56 -1.81 -34.30 -15.97
N PRO A 57 -2.07 -33.81 -17.18
CA PRO A 57 -3.43 -33.72 -17.69
C PRO A 57 -4.07 -35.10 -17.90
N VAL A 58 -5.22 -35.32 -17.30
CA VAL A 58 -6.03 -36.55 -17.53
C VAL A 58 -6.93 -36.47 -18.79
N ALA A 59 -7.18 -35.23 -19.24
CA ALA A 59 -7.90 -34.99 -20.50
C ALA A 59 -7.32 -33.73 -21.18
N ARG A 60 -7.32 -33.78 -22.53
CA ARG A 60 -6.89 -32.68 -23.37
C ARG A 60 -7.75 -32.61 -24.63
N ALA A 61 -8.16 -31.40 -25.00
CA ALA A 61 -8.98 -31.22 -26.21
C ALA A 61 -8.74 -29.82 -26.81
N SER A 62 -8.79 -29.74 -28.14
CA SER A 62 -8.79 -28.47 -28.86
C SER A 62 -10.19 -27.91 -28.94
N ALA A 63 -10.35 -26.62 -28.67
CA ALA A 63 -11.58 -25.89 -28.83
C ALA A 63 -11.38 -24.65 -29.71
N LYS A 64 -12.42 -24.24 -30.40
CA LYS A 64 -12.42 -23.09 -31.31
C LYS A 64 -13.66 -22.25 -31.08
N CYS A 65 -13.50 -20.94 -30.99
CA CYS A 65 -14.60 -20.00 -31.02
C CYS A 65 -14.52 -19.18 -32.31
N TRP A 66 -15.56 -19.31 -33.14
CA TRP A 66 -15.58 -18.60 -34.41
C TRP A 66 -15.76 -17.10 -34.23
N LYS A 67 -15.24 -16.31 -35.17
CA LYS A 67 -15.25 -14.85 -35.13
C LYS A 67 -16.60 -14.23 -34.79
N SER A 68 -17.69 -14.73 -35.39
CA SER A 68 -19.05 -14.26 -35.14
C SER A 68 -19.47 -14.39 -33.67
N THR A 69 -19.14 -15.52 -33.07
CA THR A 69 -19.42 -15.83 -31.65
C THR A 69 -18.42 -15.12 -30.75
N TRP A 70 -17.14 -15.13 -31.10
CA TRP A 70 -16.07 -14.53 -30.31
C TRP A 70 -16.22 -13.01 -30.14
N THR A 71 -16.63 -12.30 -31.19
CA THR A 71 -16.91 -10.85 -31.14
C THR A 71 -17.97 -10.49 -30.09
N ARG A 72 -18.89 -11.42 -29.79
CA ARG A 72 -19.91 -11.25 -28.73
C ARG A 72 -19.42 -11.73 -27.37
N LEU A 73 -18.74 -12.88 -27.30
CA LEU A 73 -18.36 -13.53 -26.05
C LEU A 73 -17.19 -12.82 -25.36
N ARG A 74 -16.20 -12.36 -26.13
CA ARG A 74 -15.03 -11.68 -25.58
C ARG A 74 -15.42 -10.46 -24.74
N PRO A 75 -16.18 -9.46 -25.22
CA PRO A 75 -16.58 -8.31 -24.41
C PRO A 75 -17.44 -8.70 -23.20
N LYS A 76 -18.34 -9.70 -23.36
CA LYS A 76 -19.17 -10.21 -22.27
C LYS A 76 -18.31 -10.77 -21.14
N PHE A 77 -17.30 -11.57 -21.48
CA PHE A 77 -16.39 -12.19 -20.53
C PHE A 77 -15.46 -11.14 -19.87
N GLU A 78 -14.80 -10.30 -20.68
CA GLU A 78 -13.88 -9.25 -20.20
C GLU A 78 -14.61 -8.23 -19.31
N CYS A 79 -15.84 -7.84 -19.65
CA CYS A 79 -16.63 -6.92 -18.83
C CYS A 79 -17.05 -7.54 -17.47
N ALA A 80 -17.35 -8.83 -17.45
CA ALA A 80 -17.78 -9.52 -16.24
C ALA A 80 -16.60 -9.89 -15.31
N THR A 81 -15.48 -10.36 -15.89
CA THR A 81 -14.31 -10.86 -15.14
C THR A 81 -13.20 -9.84 -14.94
N GLY A 82 -13.22 -8.75 -15.73
CA GLY A 82 -12.13 -7.77 -15.76
C GLY A 82 -10.86 -8.28 -16.47
N GLN A 83 -10.87 -9.48 -17.04
CA GLN A 83 -9.70 -10.16 -17.57
C GLN A 83 -9.93 -10.69 -18.98
N GLN A 84 -8.85 -10.81 -19.76
CA GLN A 84 -8.83 -11.55 -21.00
C GLN A 84 -8.65 -13.05 -20.71
N LEU A 85 -9.13 -13.90 -21.61
CA LEU A 85 -8.87 -15.34 -21.52
C LEU A 85 -7.37 -15.61 -21.69
N HIS A 86 -6.79 -16.28 -20.72
CA HIS A 86 -5.38 -16.67 -20.71
C HIS A 86 -5.19 -18.11 -20.19
N ALA A 87 -3.97 -18.63 -20.35
CA ALA A 87 -3.60 -19.93 -19.80
C ALA A 87 -3.76 -19.97 -18.26
N GLY A 88 -4.09 -21.13 -17.69
CA GLY A 88 -4.29 -21.31 -16.25
C GLY A 88 -5.69 -20.92 -15.72
N MET A 89 -6.53 -20.28 -16.55
CA MET A 89 -7.91 -19.98 -16.16
C MET A 89 -8.80 -21.23 -16.20
N LYS A 90 -9.62 -21.41 -15.15
CA LYS A 90 -10.72 -22.34 -15.19
C LYS A 90 -11.95 -21.66 -15.77
N VAL A 91 -12.52 -22.31 -16.76
CA VAL A 91 -13.66 -21.81 -17.53
C VAL A 91 -14.76 -22.85 -17.61
N MET A 92 -16.00 -22.39 -17.69
CA MET A 92 -17.14 -23.20 -18.06
C MET A 92 -17.62 -22.77 -19.45
N LEU A 93 -17.53 -23.69 -20.42
CA LEU A 93 -17.77 -23.42 -21.81
C LEU A 93 -18.98 -24.27 -22.29
N LEU A 94 -19.90 -23.64 -23.03
CA LEU A 94 -20.90 -24.35 -23.79
C LEU A 94 -20.28 -24.73 -25.13
N VAL A 95 -20.12 -26.02 -25.38
CA VAL A 95 -19.43 -26.53 -26.54
C VAL A 95 -20.31 -27.51 -27.33
N THR A 96 -20.10 -27.54 -28.66
CA THR A 96 -20.66 -28.58 -29.55
C THR A 96 -19.52 -29.35 -30.19
N ALA A 97 -19.69 -30.62 -30.41
CA ALA A 97 -18.72 -31.43 -31.12
C ALA A 97 -18.68 -31.04 -32.61
N ASN A 98 -17.51 -31.05 -33.20
CA ASN A 98 -17.32 -30.85 -34.63
C ASN A 98 -16.16 -31.69 -35.12
N PHE A 99 -16.41 -32.49 -36.15
CA PHE A 99 -15.34 -33.18 -36.86
C PHE A 99 -15.30 -32.72 -38.31
N HIS A 100 -14.16 -32.33 -38.75
CA HIS A 100 -13.92 -31.88 -40.13
C HIS A 100 -12.97 -32.86 -40.80
N GLU A 101 -13.30 -33.33 -42.00
CA GLU A 101 -12.58 -34.40 -42.69
C GLU A 101 -11.09 -34.13 -42.88
N ALA A 102 -10.74 -32.83 -43.08
CA ALA A 102 -9.35 -32.39 -43.24
C ALA A 102 -8.65 -31.95 -41.95
N TYR A 103 -9.37 -31.50 -40.93
CA TYR A 103 -8.80 -30.88 -39.72
C TYR A 103 -9.02 -31.67 -38.43
N GLY A 104 -9.80 -32.81 -38.52
CA GLY A 104 -10.08 -33.67 -37.39
C GLY A 104 -11.09 -33.10 -36.40
N PHE A 105 -11.05 -33.62 -35.19
CA PHE A 105 -12.00 -33.29 -34.13
C PHE A 105 -11.62 -31.99 -33.39
N SER A 106 -12.63 -31.18 -33.09
CA SER A 106 -12.49 -30.02 -32.19
C SER A 106 -13.84 -29.66 -31.56
N TRP A 107 -13.83 -29.10 -30.36
CA TRP A 107 -15.02 -28.50 -29.75
C TRP A 107 -15.24 -27.09 -30.30
N ILE A 108 -16.49 -26.74 -30.62
CA ILE A 108 -16.85 -25.38 -31.04
C ILE A 108 -17.54 -24.69 -29.86
N VAL A 109 -16.94 -23.62 -29.38
CA VAL A 109 -17.46 -22.83 -28.24
C VAL A 109 -18.60 -21.93 -28.71
N GLN A 110 -19.75 -22.10 -28.06
CA GLN A 110 -20.99 -21.36 -28.31
C GLN A 110 -21.26 -20.29 -27.27
N ASP A 111 -20.89 -20.54 -26.00
CA ASP A 111 -21.03 -19.59 -24.91
C ASP A 111 -19.94 -19.84 -23.82
N ILE A 112 -19.74 -18.85 -22.97
CA ILE A 112 -18.84 -18.90 -21.80
C ILE A 112 -19.62 -18.40 -20.60
N ASP A 113 -19.53 -19.10 -19.47
CA ASP A 113 -20.08 -18.62 -18.20
C ASP A 113 -18.99 -17.90 -17.38
N PRO A 114 -19.03 -16.55 -17.30
CA PRO A 114 -18.06 -15.79 -16.52
C PRO A 114 -18.20 -16.04 -15.00
N THR A 115 -19.41 -16.44 -14.53
CA THR A 115 -19.69 -16.61 -13.10
C THR A 115 -18.88 -17.75 -12.51
N TYR A 116 -18.67 -18.80 -13.28
CA TYR A 116 -17.81 -19.94 -12.90
C TYR A 116 -16.35 -19.50 -12.66
N THR A 117 -15.81 -18.75 -13.59
CA THR A 117 -14.43 -18.23 -13.49
C THR A 117 -14.26 -17.31 -12.28
N LEU A 118 -15.21 -16.39 -12.06
CA LEU A 118 -15.22 -15.52 -10.88
C LEU A 118 -15.29 -16.32 -9.57
N GLY A 119 -16.11 -17.37 -9.53
CA GLY A 119 -16.20 -18.26 -8.37
C GLY A 119 -14.89 -19.00 -8.08
N ASP A 120 -14.17 -19.48 -9.08
CA ASP A 120 -12.86 -20.12 -8.92
C ASP A 120 -11.80 -19.13 -8.43
N MET A 121 -11.79 -17.91 -8.97
CA MET A 121 -10.89 -16.84 -8.53
C MET A 121 -11.12 -16.45 -7.07
N ALA A 122 -12.39 -16.27 -6.69
CA ALA A 122 -12.74 -15.96 -5.29
C ALA A 122 -12.32 -17.09 -4.34
N ARG A 123 -12.51 -18.34 -4.75
CA ARG A 123 -12.09 -19.51 -3.95
C ARG A 123 -10.56 -19.56 -3.80
N LYS A 124 -9.79 -19.39 -4.87
CA LYS A 124 -8.32 -19.34 -4.82
C LYS A 124 -7.83 -18.26 -3.88
N ARG A 125 -8.44 -17.06 -3.95
CA ARG A 125 -8.11 -15.95 -3.04
C ARG A 125 -8.33 -16.31 -1.56
N LEU A 126 -9.48 -16.94 -1.24
CA LEU A 126 -9.79 -17.40 0.12
C LEU A 126 -8.82 -18.48 0.61
N ASP A 127 -8.41 -19.40 -0.27
CA ASP A 127 -7.43 -20.43 0.06
C ASP A 127 -6.06 -19.83 0.36
N ILE A 128 -5.60 -18.83 -0.42
CA ILE A 128 -4.35 -18.10 -0.16
C ILE A 128 -4.42 -17.36 1.18
N ILE A 129 -5.50 -16.62 1.43
CA ILE A 129 -5.69 -15.89 2.71
C ILE A 129 -5.67 -16.86 3.89
N ARG A 130 -6.33 -18.02 3.77
CA ARG A 130 -6.33 -19.03 4.82
C ARG A 130 -4.93 -19.55 5.09
N GLN A 131 -4.17 -19.88 4.05
CA GLN A 131 -2.81 -20.37 4.18
C GLN A 131 -1.89 -19.34 4.84
N LEU A 132 -1.90 -18.07 4.40
CA LEU A 132 -1.11 -17.00 5.02
C LEU A 132 -1.45 -16.77 6.51
N LYS A 133 -2.72 -16.98 6.89
CA LYS A 133 -3.14 -16.91 8.30
C LYS A 133 -2.67 -18.12 9.11
N GLU A 134 -2.72 -19.33 8.54
CA GLU A 134 -2.21 -20.55 9.16
C GLU A 134 -0.69 -20.49 9.39
N GLU A 135 0.04 -19.88 8.47
CA GLU A 135 1.48 -19.62 8.57
C GLU A 135 1.81 -18.44 9.52
N GLY A 136 0.82 -17.64 9.90
CA GLY A 136 0.98 -16.49 10.80
C GLY A 136 1.66 -15.28 10.17
N VAL A 137 1.76 -15.21 8.84
CA VAL A 137 2.44 -14.12 8.13
C VAL A 137 1.50 -13.01 7.65
N PHE A 138 0.18 -13.25 7.66
CA PHE A 138 -0.83 -12.37 7.07
C PHE A 138 -0.79 -10.91 7.58
N ASP A 139 -0.47 -10.69 8.84
CA ASP A 139 -0.50 -9.37 9.48
C ASP A 139 0.91 -8.80 9.78
N LEU A 140 2.01 -9.49 9.41
CA LEU A 140 3.37 -9.06 9.72
C LEU A 140 3.69 -7.65 9.21
N GLN A 141 3.26 -7.30 8.01
CA GLN A 141 3.46 -5.96 7.46
C GLN A 141 2.74 -4.87 8.27
N LYS A 142 1.57 -5.18 8.84
CA LYS A 142 0.79 -4.22 9.65
C LYS A 142 1.44 -3.94 11.01
N GLU A 143 2.33 -4.83 11.48
CA GLU A 143 3.11 -4.63 12.69
C GLU A 143 4.28 -3.66 12.48
N LEU A 144 4.73 -3.48 11.23
CA LEU A 144 5.78 -2.53 10.88
C LEU A 144 5.24 -1.10 10.97
N THR A 145 5.99 -0.24 11.65
CA THR A 145 5.69 1.19 11.69
C THR A 145 6.38 1.91 10.54
N ILE A 146 5.65 2.77 9.83
CA ILE A 146 6.24 3.63 8.82
C ILE A 146 7.18 4.62 9.54
N PRO A 147 8.46 4.74 9.12
CA PRO A 147 9.39 5.67 9.72
C PRO A 147 8.87 7.11 9.72
N MET A 148 9.15 7.85 10.80
CA MET A 148 8.72 9.26 10.92
C MET A 148 9.21 10.11 9.73
N PHE A 149 10.42 9.83 9.24
CA PHE A 149 11.05 10.53 8.11
C PHE A 149 11.18 9.60 6.91
N ALA A 150 10.07 9.06 6.42
CA ALA A 150 10.03 8.18 5.25
C ALA A 150 10.23 9.00 3.96
N GLN A 151 11.47 9.40 3.69
CA GLN A 151 11.84 10.22 2.53
C GLN A 151 12.57 9.44 1.43
N ARG A 152 13.17 8.28 1.75
CA ARG A 152 13.84 7.40 0.79
C ARG A 152 12.87 6.33 0.34
N VAL A 153 12.31 6.51 -0.85
CA VAL A 153 11.18 5.72 -1.36
C VAL A 153 11.64 4.80 -2.49
N ALA A 154 11.54 3.49 -2.29
CA ALA A 154 11.65 2.51 -3.36
C ALA A 154 10.28 2.33 -4.02
N VAL A 155 10.18 2.55 -5.33
CA VAL A 155 8.93 2.44 -6.07
C VAL A 155 8.99 1.26 -7.02
N ILE A 156 8.05 0.33 -6.91
CA ILE A 156 7.85 -0.78 -7.85
C ILE A 156 6.70 -0.41 -8.77
N SER A 157 7.00 -0.22 -10.04
CA SER A 157 6.02 0.17 -11.06
C SER A 157 6.53 -0.12 -12.47
N SER A 158 5.67 0.04 -13.46
CA SER A 158 6.12 0.08 -14.86
C SER A 158 6.68 1.47 -15.17
N GLU A 159 7.84 1.53 -15.82
CA GLU A 159 8.50 2.78 -16.21
C GLU A 159 7.61 3.69 -17.07
N SER A 160 6.79 3.09 -17.94
CA SER A 160 5.87 3.81 -18.83
C SER A 160 4.50 4.11 -18.20
N ALA A 161 4.28 3.76 -16.93
CA ALA A 161 2.99 3.94 -16.30
C ALA A 161 2.72 5.42 -15.99
N ALA A 162 1.60 5.97 -16.48
CA ALA A 162 1.16 7.33 -16.16
C ALA A 162 1.07 7.55 -14.64
N GLY A 163 0.57 6.54 -13.89
CA GLY A 163 0.47 6.62 -12.43
C GLY A 163 1.82 6.79 -11.71
N TYR A 164 2.93 6.29 -12.28
CA TYR A 164 4.26 6.55 -11.74
C TYR A 164 4.66 8.02 -11.93
N GLY A 165 4.37 8.58 -13.10
CA GLY A 165 4.60 10.00 -13.37
C GLY A 165 3.80 10.91 -12.41
N ASP A 166 2.50 10.61 -12.23
CA ASP A 166 1.61 11.34 -11.33
C ASP A 166 2.08 11.25 -9.86
N PHE A 167 2.54 10.06 -9.43
CA PHE A 167 3.12 9.85 -8.10
C PHE A 167 4.36 10.71 -7.87
N CYS A 168 5.32 10.68 -8.81
CA CYS A 168 6.55 11.47 -8.72
C CYS A 168 6.25 12.98 -8.72
N HIS A 169 5.36 13.44 -9.59
CA HIS A 169 4.98 14.85 -9.65
C HIS A 169 4.40 15.33 -8.32
N GLN A 170 3.47 14.58 -7.74
CA GLN A 170 2.85 14.96 -6.47
C GLN A 170 3.81 14.91 -5.28
N LEU A 171 4.80 14.01 -5.27
CA LEU A 171 5.84 13.98 -4.22
C LEU A 171 6.83 15.13 -4.35
N LEU A 172 7.22 15.48 -5.58
CA LEU A 172 8.24 16.49 -5.81
C LEU A 172 7.69 17.93 -5.72
N ASP A 173 6.44 18.13 -6.15
CA ASP A 173 5.75 19.43 -6.14
C ASP A 173 4.80 19.57 -4.93
N ASN A 174 5.23 19.11 -3.75
CA ASN A 174 4.42 19.22 -2.54
C ASN A 174 4.47 20.64 -1.94
N ASP A 175 3.34 21.10 -1.40
CA ASP A 175 3.17 22.45 -0.84
C ASP A 175 4.07 22.78 0.35
N TYR A 176 4.66 21.75 0.99
CA TYR A 176 5.51 21.89 2.17
C TYR A 176 7.01 22.04 1.83
N GLY A 177 7.40 21.80 0.57
CA GLY A 177 8.79 21.81 0.15
C GLY A 177 9.63 20.65 0.69
N PHE A 178 8.96 19.52 1.04
CA PHE A 178 9.67 18.32 1.46
C PHE A 178 10.39 17.68 0.29
N THR A 179 11.59 17.18 0.54
CA THR A 179 12.42 16.51 -0.46
C THR A 179 12.34 15.00 -0.28
N PHE A 180 12.03 14.28 -1.36
CA PHE A 180 12.00 12.82 -1.40
C PHE A 180 13.06 12.30 -2.36
N SER A 181 13.73 11.21 -1.98
CA SER A 181 14.61 10.43 -2.84
C SER A 181 13.83 9.23 -3.37
N ILE A 182 13.52 9.24 -4.66
CA ILE A 182 12.70 8.21 -5.32
C ILE A 182 13.60 7.36 -6.19
N ARG A 183 13.55 6.03 -6.03
CA ARG A 183 14.23 5.09 -6.92
C ARG A 183 13.22 4.09 -7.48
N LEU A 184 13.13 4.03 -8.81
CA LEU A 184 12.26 3.09 -9.51
C LEU A 184 12.93 1.73 -9.64
N PHE A 185 12.15 0.70 -9.33
CA PHE A 185 12.44 -0.71 -9.61
C PHE A 185 11.40 -1.19 -10.62
N PRO A 186 11.78 -1.34 -11.89
CA PRO A 186 10.83 -1.62 -12.95
C PRO A 186 10.25 -3.02 -12.83
N ALA A 187 8.91 -3.11 -12.88
CA ALA A 187 8.20 -4.38 -12.89
C ALA A 187 6.99 -4.32 -13.83
N THR A 188 6.58 -5.47 -14.32
CA THR A 188 5.34 -5.62 -15.09
C THR A 188 4.15 -5.59 -14.15
N MET A 189 3.19 -4.69 -14.40
CA MET A 189 2.03 -4.46 -13.52
C MET A 189 0.73 -5.08 -14.06
N GLN A 190 0.81 -5.94 -15.08
CA GLN A 190 -0.34 -6.62 -15.69
C GLN A 190 0.06 -7.99 -16.26
N GLY A 191 -0.88 -8.96 -16.21
CA GLY A 191 -0.70 -10.29 -16.78
C GLY A 191 0.15 -11.22 -15.90
N GLU A 192 0.53 -12.36 -16.47
CA GLU A 192 1.16 -13.48 -15.75
C GLU A 192 2.57 -13.17 -15.19
N GLN A 193 3.23 -12.15 -15.70
CA GLN A 193 4.60 -11.82 -15.28
C GLN A 193 4.68 -10.91 -14.04
N VAL A 194 3.54 -10.46 -13.50
CA VAL A 194 3.49 -9.59 -12.33
C VAL A 194 4.22 -10.21 -11.15
N GLU A 195 3.86 -11.44 -10.77
CA GLU A 195 4.47 -12.14 -9.65
C GLU A 195 6.01 -12.17 -9.75
N ALA A 196 6.54 -12.71 -10.84
CA ALA A 196 7.97 -12.88 -11.02
C ALA A 196 8.73 -11.55 -11.03
N THR A 197 8.20 -10.53 -11.72
CA THR A 197 8.89 -9.24 -11.85
C THR A 197 8.82 -8.41 -10.57
N VAL A 198 7.71 -8.45 -9.83
CA VAL A 198 7.58 -7.76 -8.54
C VAL A 198 8.46 -8.43 -7.47
N ILE A 199 8.50 -9.77 -7.43
CA ILE A 199 9.39 -10.50 -6.50
C ILE A 199 10.87 -10.17 -6.81
N ASN A 200 11.26 -10.12 -8.10
CA ASN A 200 12.62 -9.72 -8.46
C ASN A 200 12.93 -8.28 -8.01
N ALA A 201 12.01 -7.34 -8.21
CA ALA A 201 12.16 -5.97 -7.74
C ALA A 201 12.27 -5.89 -6.20
N LEU A 202 11.49 -6.68 -5.47
CA LEU A 202 11.60 -6.79 -4.00
C LEU A 202 12.98 -7.33 -3.59
N ASN A 203 13.50 -8.34 -4.27
CA ASN A 203 14.84 -8.88 -4.01
C ASN A 203 15.94 -7.84 -4.28
N ASP A 204 15.82 -7.05 -5.34
CA ASP A 204 16.76 -5.97 -5.65
C ASP A 204 16.72 -4.86 -4.58
N ILE A 205 15.54 -4.54 -4.05
CA ILE A 205 15.39 -3.61 -2.93
C ILE A 205 16.00 -4.21 -1.65
N TYR A 206 15.75 -5.50 -1.39
CA TYR A 206 16.29 -6.19 -0.22
C TYR A 206 17.81 -6.17 -0.17
N ASN A 207 18.49 -6.32 -1.32
CA ASN A 207 19.94 -6.22 -1.42
C ASN A 207 20.50 -4.83 -1.06
N ASN A 208 19.64 -3.81 -1.02
CA ASN A 208 19.98 -2.41 -0.68
C ASN A 208 18.98 -1.85 0.34
N VAL A 209 18.53 -2.66 1.28
CA VAL A 209 17.44 -2.32 2.21
C VAL A 209 17.73 -1.07 3.05
N ASP A 210 18.99 -0.85 3.41
CA ASP A 210 19.42 0.32 4.20
C ASP A 210 19.33 1.66 3.45
N ASP A 211 19.17 1.63 2.14
CA ASP A 211 19.02 2.83 1.31
C ASP A 211 17.57 3.37 1.31
N PHE A 212 16.61 2.62 1.83
CA PHE A 212 15.18 2.93 1.73
C PHE A 212 14.50 2.95 3.10
N ASP A 213 13.45 3.76 3.20
CA ASP A 213 12.60 3.87 4.38
C ASP A 213 11.26 3.15 4.18
N VAL A 214 10.78 3.09 2.94
CA VAL A 214 9.47 2.55 2.57
C VAL A 214 9.48 2.05 1.12
N VAL A 215 8.70 1.02 0.85
CA VAL A 215 8.44 0.53 -0.49
C VAL A 215 7.04 0.92 -0.92
N VAL A 216 6.87 1.36 -2.15
CA VAL A 216 5.57 1.71 -2.72
C VAL A 216 5.36 0.89 -3.99
N ILE A 217 4.31 0.07 -4.01
CA ILE A 217 3.90 -0.70 -5.19
C ILE A 217 2.71 0.00 -5.81
N ILE A 218 2.91 0.59 -6.98
CA ILE A 218 1.88 1.37 -7.67
C ILE A 218 1.69 0.90 -9.10
N ARG A 219 0.44 0.98 -9.54
CA ARG A 219 0.03 0.63 -10.89
C ARG A 219 -0.51 1.85 -11.63
N GLY A 220 -0.21 1.98 -12.90
CA GLY A 220 -0.84 2.96 -13.78
C GLY A 220 -2.30 2.62 -14.05
N GLY A 221 -3.14 3.62 -14.27
CA GLY A 221 -4.54 3.43 -14.66
C GLY A 221 -4.66 2.76 -16.04
N GLY A 222 -5.51 1.73 -16.14
CA GLY A 222 -5.91 1.08 -17.39
C GLY A 222 -7.38 0.71 -17.33
N ALA A 223 -8.06 0.68 -18.47
CA ALA A 223 -9.52 0.53 -18.57
C ALA A 223 -10.06 -0.84 -18.10
N THR A 224 -9.24 -1.88 -18.00
CA THR A 224 -9.58 -3.19 -17.45
C THR A 224 -8.48 -3.63 -16.50
N ALA A 225 -8.82 -3.69 -15.22
CA ALA A 225 -7.86 -3.99 -14.18
C ALA A 225 -7.72 -5.51 -14.00
N ASP A 226 -6.86 -6.17 -14.78
CA ASP A 226 -6.44 -7.52 -14.42
C ASP A 226 -5.60 -7.45 -13.13
N MET A 227 -6.18 -7.95 -12.04
CA MET A 227 -5.57 -7.97 -10.70
C MET A 227 -5.05 -9.37 -10.33
N SER A 228 -5.25 -10.37 -11.19
CA SER A 228 -4.92 -11.78 -10.89
C SER A 228 -3.45 -12.00 -10.56
N GLY A 229 -2.57 -11.24 -11.20
CA GLY A 229 -1.13 -11.31 -10.94
C GLY A 229 -0.73 -10.86 -9.52
N PHE A 230 -1.60 -10.13 -8.81
CA PHE A 230 -1.41 -9.71 -7.42
C PHE A 230 -2.10 -10.64 -6.40
N ASP A 231 -2.86 -11.64 -6.87
CA ASP A 231 -3.56 -12.62 -6.06
C ASP A 231 -2.81 -13.97 -6.05
N THR A 232 -1.51 -13.95 -5.82
CA THR A 232 -0.69 -15.17 -5.76
C THR A 232 -0.08 -15.35 -4.38
N LEU A 233 0.07 -16.62 -3.96
CA LEU A 233 0.63 -16.94 -2.65
C LEU A 233 2.08 -16.47 -2.54
N ALA A 234 2.91 -16.79 -3.54
CA ALA A 234 4.35 -16.48 -3.49
C ALA A 234 4.60 -14.96 -3.39
N LEU A 235 3.84 -14.13 -4.13
CA LEU A 235 3.96 -12.68 -4.02
C LEU A 235 3.50 -12.16 -2.66
N ALA A 236 2.38 -12.68 -2.15
CA ALA A 236 1.84 -12.30 -0.84
C ALA A 236 2.80 -12.65 0.31
N GLU A 237 3.43 -13.84 0.29
CA GLU A 237 4.44 -14.25 1.26
C GLU A 237 5.68 -13.35 1.21
N ASN A 238 6.19 -13.02 0.01
CA ASN A 238 7.33 -12.13 -0.15
C ASN A 238 7.05 -10.74 0.41
N VAL A 239 5.84 -10.19 0.15
CA VAL A 239 5.42 -8.90 0.69
C VAL A 239 5.21 -8.96 2.19
N ALA A 240 4.53 -9.99 2.70
CA ALA A 240 4.27 -10.16 4.13
C ALA A 240 5.56 -10.22 4.97
N ASN A 241 6.59 -10.91 4.46
CA ASN A 241 7.88 -11.09 5.15
C ASN A 241 8.91 -9.98 4.85
N PHE A 242 8.54 -8.96 4.06
CA PHE A 242 9.49 -7.91 3.68
C PHE A 242 9.82 -7.00 4.87
N PRO A 243 11.11 -6.65 5.10
CA PRO A 243 11.55 -5.93 6.31
C PRO A 243 11.16 -4.45 6.34
N LEU A 244 10.85 -3.84 5.19
CA LEU A 244 10.38 -2.45 5.13
C LEU A 244 8.85 -2.41 4.98
N PRO A 245 8.19 -1.37 5.51
CA PRO A 245 6.76 -1.19 5.29
C PRO A 245 6.45 -0.99 3.82
N ILE A 246 5.44 -1.71 3.33
CA ILE A 246 5.00 -1.68 1.93
C ILE A 246 3.66 -0.98 1.82
N ILE A 247 3.59 0.06 0.99
CA ILE A 247 2.37 0.77 0.64
C ILE A 247 1.93 0.31 -0.74
N THR A 248 0.67 -0.10 -0.90
CA THR A 248 0.11 -0.47 -2.20
C THR A 248 -0.86 0.58 -2.70
N GLY A 249 -0.75 0.92 -4.00
CA GLY A 249 -1.65 1.81 -4.71
C GLY A 249 -1.99 1.24 -6.09
N ILE A 250 -2.51 -0.01 -6.11
CA ILE A 250 -2.71 -0.81 -7.32
C ILE A 250 -4.17 -0.93 -7.76
N GLY A 251 -5.15 -0.73 -6.88
CA GLY A 251 -6.56 -1.00 -7.14
C GLY A 251 -7.53 0.12 -6.79
N HIS A 252 -8.77 -0.03 -7.29
CA HIS A 252 -9.93 0.80 -6.95
C HIS A 252 -10.73 0.18 -5.80
N ASP A 253 -11.71 0.92 -5.24
CA ASP A 253 -12.51 0.56 -4.06
C ASP A 253 -13.21 -0.82 -4.12
N ARG A 254 -13.46 -1.37 -5.32
CA ARG A 254 -14.23 -2.60 -5.50
C ARG A 254 -13.38 -3.86 -5.65
N ASP A 255 -12.09 -3.72 -5.94
CA ASP A 255 -11.21 -4.84 -6.29
C ASP A 255 -9.95 -4.81 -5.41
N GLU A 256 -10.09 -5.34 -4.20
CA GLU A 256 -8.98 -5.51 -3.27
C GLU A 256 -8.23 -6.81 -3.61
N SER A 257 -6.93 -6.73 -3.86
CA SER A 257 -6.08 -7.91 -4.08
C SER A 257 -5.59 -8.52 -2.76
N VAL A 258 -5.12 -9.79 -2.81
CA VAL A 258 -4.44 -10.40 -1.66
C VAL A 258 -3.21 -9.58 -1.25
N LEU A 259 -2.50 -9.04 -2.23
CA LEU A 259 -1.35 -8.16 -1.98
C LEU A 259 -1.74 -6.93 -1.15
N ASP A 260 -2.88 -6.29 -1.47
CA ASP A 260 -3.39 -5.15 -0.70
C ASP A 260 -3.72 -5.53 0.75
N MET A 261 -4.27 -6.75 0.95
CA MET A 261 -4.66 -7.24 2.27
C MET A 261 -3.47 -7.52 3.19
N VAL A 262 -2.33 -7.97 2.63
CA VAL A 262 -1.11 -8.27 3.41
C VAL A 262 -0.17 -7.07 3.52
N SER A 263 -0.32 -6.03 2.70
CA SER A 263 0.52 -4.84 2.75
C SER A 263 0.34 -4.06 4.06
N ASN A 264 1.33 -3.22 4.40
CA ASN A 264 1.28 -2.34 5.56
C ASN A 264 0.13 -1.33 5.45
N THR A 265 0.08 -0.64 4.33
CA THR A 265 -0.93 0.39 4.05
C THR A 265 -1.42 0.28 2.62
N ARG A 266 -2.74 0.18 2.48
CA ARG A 266 -3.41 0.21 1.18
C ARG A 266 -3.93 1.62 0.90
N VAL A 267 -3.69 2.10 -0.31
CA VAL A 267 -4.31 3.32 -0.85
C VAL A 267 -4.94 3.06 -2.21
N LYS A 268 -5.85 3.93 -2.63
CA LYS A 268 -6.67 3.71 -3.83
C LYS A 268 -5.94 3.96 -5.15
N THR A 269 -4.98 4.89 -5.14
CA THR A 269 -4.32 5.38 -6.36
C THR A 269 -2.86 5.70 -6.10
N PRO A 270 -2.01 5.77 -7.14
CA PRO A 270 -0.64 6.25 -7.01
C PRO A 270 -0.55 7.65 -6.38
N THR A 271 -1.44 8.56 -6.75
CA THR A 271 -1.50 9.91 -6.18
C THR A 271 -1.88 9.89 -4.69
N ALA A 272 -2.76 8.98 -4.27
CA ALA A 272 -3.06 8.79 -2.85
C ALA A 272 -1.87 8.24 -2.06
N ALA A 273 -1.00 7.43 -2.68
CA ALA A 273 0.24 6.96 -2.05
C ALA A 273 1.23 8.13 -1.84
N ALA A 274 1.36 9.02 -2.82
CA ALA A 274 2.17 10.23 -2.69
C ALA A 274 1.62 11.15 -1.59
N ALA A 275 0.30 11.42 -1.60
CA ALA A 275 -0.35 12.24 -0.58
C ALA A 275 -0.14 11.65 0.83
N PHE A 276 -0.28 10.34 0.99
CA PHE A 276 -0.07 9.67 2.27
C PHE A 276 1.36 9.91 2.83
N LEU A 277 2.40 9.83 1.99
CA LEU A 277 3.78 10.10 2.40
C LEU A 277 4.01 11.57 2.77
N VAL A 278 3.43 12.49 2.00
CA VAL A 278 3.49 13.93 2.29
C VAL A 278 2.77 14.24 3.60
N ASP A 279 1.56 13.69 3.81
CA ASP A 279 0.75 13.92 5.02
C ASP A 279 1.43 13.35 6.28
N ASN A 280 2.14 12.23 6.16
CA ASN A 280 2.93 11.66 7.25
C ASN A 280 4.01 12.65 7.73
N LEU A 281 4.76 13.25 6.81
CA LEU A 281 5.76 14.28 7.12
C LEU A 281 5.11 15.58 7.60
N ALA A 282 4.02 16.01 7.00
CA ALA A 282 3.28 17.22 7.40
C ALA A 282 2.74 17.11 8.83
N GLY A 283 2.22 15.94 9.21
CA GLY A 283 1.81 15.65 10.58
C GLY A 283 2.96 15.78 11.58
N LEU A 284 4.13 15.24 11.24
CA LEU A 284 5.34 15.37 12.05
C LEU A 284 5.81 16.82 12.16
N TRP A 285 5.84 17.54 11.03
CA TRP A 285 6.19 18.96 11.00
C TRP A 285 5.26 19.79 11.91
N SER A 286 3.96 19.59 11.80
CA SER A 286 2.96 20.25 12.65
C SER A 286 3.19 19.95 14.14
N HIS A 287 3.56 18.72 14.49
CA HIS A 287 3.88 18.35 15.86
C HIS A 287 5.13 19.07 16.38
N ILE A 288 6.20 19.14 15.57
CA ILE A 288 7.44 19.87 15.92
C ILE A 288 7.14 21.37 16.09
N ASP A 289 6.38 21.98 15.19
CA ASP A 289 6.03 23.39 15.25
C ASP A 289 5.19 23.72 16.49
N SER A 290 4.24 22.87 16.84
CA SER A 290 3.45 22.98 18.07
C SER A 290 4.32 22.90 19.34
N MET A 291 5.32 22.01 19.36
CA MET A 291 6.29 21.93 20.45
C MET A 291 7.15 23.19 20.54
N ARG A 292 7.60 23.71 19.40
CA ARG A 292 8.36 24.97 19.32
C ARG A 292 7.57 26.14 19.93
N GLU A 293 6.30 26.26 19.56
CA GLU A 293 5.42 27.29 20.10
C GLU A 293 5.19 27.16 21.63
N ARG A 294 4.98 25.92 22.10
CA ARG A 294 4.84 25.65 23.54
C ARG A 294 6.08 26.03 24.32
N VAL A 295 7.26 25.70 23.80
CA VAL A 295 8.56 26.10 24.43
C VAL A 295 8.69 27.62 24.46
N ALA A 296 8.47 28.29 23.32
CA ALA A 296 8.54 29.74 23.20
C ALA A 296 7.58 30.46 24.16
N THR A 297 6.33 30.00 24.24
CA THR A 297 5.31 30.54 25.13
C THR A 297 5.67 30.34 26.61
N THR A 298 6.16 29.15 26.96
CA THR A 298 6.58 28.84 28.33
C THR A 298 7.78 29.71 28.76
N LEU A 299 8.76 29.87 27.89
CA LEU A 299 9.91 30.72 28.14
C LEU A 299 9.51 32.20 28.31
N ARG A 300 8.64 32.70 27.41
CA ARG A 300 8.13 34.09 27.52
C ARG A 300 7.42 34.31 28.84
N ARG A 301 6.51 33.43 29.20
CA ARG A 301 5.78 33.51 30.48
C ARG A 301 6.71 33.47 31.69
N ARG A 302 7.75 32.63 31.65
CA ARG A 302 8.73 32.53 32.73
C ARG A 302 9.58 33.81 32.81
N MET A 303 10.02 34.37 31.68
CA MET A 303 10.73 35.65 31.65
C MET A 303 9.88 36.79 32.20
N GLU A 304 8.62 36.90 31.81
CA GLU A 304 7.69 37.91 32.36
C GLU A 304 7.55 37.77 33.88
N THR A 305 7.36 36.52 34.38
CA THR A 305 7.27 36.28 35.82
C THR A 305 8.54 36.68 36.57
N GLU A 306 9.72 36.34 36.02
CA GLU A 306 11.00 36.73 36.68
C GLU A 306 11.28 38.23 36.54
N GLN A 307 10.90 38.89 35.46
CA GLN A 307 10.96 40.35 35.31
C GLN A 307 10.07 41.07 36.34
N GLU A 308 8.82 40.60 36.52
CA GLU A 308 7.93 41.14 37.56
C GLU A 308 8.48 40.91 38.98
N ARG A 309 9.11 39.73 39.21
CA ARG A 309 9.77 39.44 40.49
C ARG A 309 10.94 40.35 40.73
N LEU A 310 11.79 40.57 39.71
CA LEU A 310 12.91 41.49 39.75
C LEU A 310 12.44 42.94 40.00
N GLY A 311 11.39 43.40 39.29
CA GLY A 311 10.79 44.71 39.50
C GLY A 311 10.26 44.90 40.91
N ARG A 312 9.58 43.88 41.50
CA ARG A 312 9.13 43.92 42.90
C ARG A 312 10.29 43.99 43.87
N ILE A 313 11.37 43.24 43.68
CA ILE A 313 12.56 43.29 44.52
C ILE A 313 13.25 44.62 44.39
N SER A 314 13.50 45.09 43.13
CA SER A 314 14.12 46.36 42.84
C SER A 314 13.38 47.56 43.46
N GLY A 315 12.03 47.54 43.42
CA GLY A 315 11.23 48.57 44.07
C GLY A 315 11.24 48.51 45.63
N ARG A 316 11.36 47.30 46.22
CA ARG A 316 11.42 47.13 47.69
C ARG A 316 12.75 47.48 48.30
N VAL A 317 13.86 47.26 47.61
CA VAL A 317 15.20 47.54 48.16
C VAL A 317 15.39 48.98 48.58
N PRO A 318 15.03 50.03 47.80
CA PRO A 318 15.14 51.45 48.27
C PRO A 318 14.27 51.73 49.49
N ILE A 319 13.03 51.21 49.54
CA ILE A 319 12.11 51.41 50.66
C ILE A 319 12.67 50.79 51.95
N LEU A 320 13.16 49.56 51.84
CA LEU A 320 13.77 48.88 53.01
C LEU A 320 15.03 49.56 53.44
N PHE A 321 15.85 50.07 52.52
CA PHE A 321 17.05 50.83 52.84
C PHE A 321 16.70 52.13 53.56
N SER A 322 15.70 52.89 53.11
CA SER A 322 15.22 54.11 53.76
C SER A 322 14.75 53.82 55.21
N LEU A 323 13.93 52.76 55.38
CA LEU A 323 13.45 52.33 56.72
C LEU A 323 14.60 51.96 57.66
N VAL A 324 15.60 51.22 57.15
CA VAL A 324 16.78 50.86 57.97
C VAL A 324 17.58 52.10 58.30
N LYS A 325 17.79 53.02 57.35
CA LYS A 325 18.48 54.30 57.58
C LYS A 325 17.79 55.14 58.63
N GLU A 326 16.47 55.40 58.48
CA GLU A 326 15.65 56.12 59.45
C GLU A 326 15.72 55.49 60.84
N ARG A 327 15.67 54.22 60.97
CA ARG A 327 15.75 53.47 62.22
C ARG A 327 17.09 53.61 62.86
N GLN A 328 18.20 53.60 62.08
CA GLN A 328 19.54 53.81 62.59
C GLN A 328 19.81 55.31 63.01
N GLU A 329 19.28 56.22 62.20
CA GLU A 329 19.34 57.68 62.54
C GLU A 329 18.57 58.00 63.81
N ALA A 330 17.36 57.46 63.97
CA ALA A 330 16.58 57.61 65.23
C ALA A 330 17.30 57.00 66.45
N LYS A 331 17.94 55.82 66.25
CA LYS A 331 18.80 55.24 67.31
C LYS A 331 19.98 56.06 67.66
N LEU A 332 20.70 56.63 66.67
CA LEU A 332 21.77 57.51 66.88
C LEU A 332 21.34 58.81 67.65
N THR A 333 20.28 59.46 67.20
CA THR A 333 19.67 60.61 67.84
C THR A 333 19.32 60.34 69.29
N ARG A 334 18.70 59.17 69.56
CA ARG A 334 18.38 58.80 70.96
C ARG A 334 19.63 58.62 71.82
N LEU A 335 20.64 57.91 71.31
CA LEU A 335 21.92 57.76 72.00
C LEU A 335 22.62 59.12 72.27
N MET A 336 22.61 60.05 71.32
CA MET A 336 23.15 61.40 71.48
C MET A 336 22.40 62.21 72.55
N THR A 337 21.06 62.07 72.58
CA THR A 337 20.18 62.67 73.59
C THR A 337 20.47 62.10 74.99
N ASP A 338 20.57 60.77 75.11
CA ASP A 338 20.92 60.13 76.39
C ASP A 338 22.32 60.54 76.89
N ILE A 339 23.33 60.56 76.01
CA ILE A 339 24.68 60.99 76.34
C ILE A 339 24.66 62.47 76.82
N SER A 340 23.98 63.33 76.02
CA SER A 340 23.87 64.76 76.37
C SER A 340 23.17 65.00 77.70
N GLY A 341 22.10 64.20 77.96
CA GLY A 341 21.40 64.22 79.24
C GLY A 341 22.30 63.80 80.40
N THR A 342 22.98 62.66 80.25
CA THR A 342 23.91 62.13 81.21
C THR A 342 25.08 63.12 81.59
N ILE A 343 25.65 63.78 80.49
CA ILE A 343 26.67 64.78 80.69
C ILE A 343 26.09 65.96 81.47
N ARG A 344 24.89 66.44 81.13
CA ARG A 344 24.23 67.54 81.81
C ARG A 344 24.00 67.25 83.24
N GLU A 345 23.49 66.06 83.55
CA GLU A 345 23.26 65.60 84.96
C GLU A 345 24.56 65.49 85.74
N ARG A 346 25.66 65.01 85.11
CA ARG A 346 26.97 64.94 85.76
C ARG A 346 27.54 66.31 86.02
N LEU A 347 27.44 67.25 85.03
CA LEU A 347 27.84 68.63 85.22
C LEU A 347 27.02 69.30 86.35
N GLN A 348 25.71 69.13 86.42
CA GLN A 348 24.90 69.72 87.49
C GLN A 348 25.26 69.11 88.85
N ARG A 349 25.55 67.81 88.96
CA ARG A 349 26.02 67.22 90.22
C ARG A 349 27.39 67.78 90.65
N ALA A 350 28.33 67.90 89.66
CA ALA A 350 29.65 68.45 89.93
C ALA A 350 29.61 69.98 90.32
N MET A 351 28.67 70.73 89.76
CA MET A 351 28.44 72.14 90.20
C MET A 351 27.82 72.21 91.57
N HIS A 352 26.97 71.27 91.97
CA HIS A 352 26.40 71.23 93.30
C HIS A 352 27.34 70.73 94.40
N GLU A 353 28.43 70.07 94.02
CA GLU A 353 29.50 69.68 94.97
C GLU A 353 30.59 70.79 95.19
N ILE A 354 30.53 71.89 94.42
CA ILE A 354 31.48 73.00 94.46
C ILE A 354 30.87 74.21 95.23
N ASP A 355 29.56 74.30 95.31
CA ASP A 355 28.83 75.24 96.15
C ASP A 355 28.73 74.73 97.62
#